data_812d93d2df89e7dd9632d00001c6ba56
#
_entry.id   812d93d2df89e7dd9632d00001c6ba56
#
_cell.length_a   1.000
_cell.length_b   1.000
_cell.length_c   1.000
_cell.angle_alpha   90.00
_cell.angle_beta   90.00
_cell.angle_gamma   90.00
#
_symmetry.space_group_name_H-M   'P 1'
#
loop_
_entity.id
_entity.type
_entity.pdbx_description
1 polymer ?
#
loop_
_entity_poly.entity_id
_entity_poly.type
_entity_poly.pdbx_seq_one_letter_code
_entity_poly.pdbx_strand_id
1 'polypeptide(L)'
;IYGSKLYVVVNCSHKVEVLDARSGVRIGQVDIPNCRYVRFYRGKAYVSSYVGPVLIDPDAPKGAVFEVDTLSLAVTRKVSVGYQPEEMEIVDDYMYVANSGGYRVPNYDNTVSVIQMVDFKQVRQIPVGINLHRLKKDRFNKLWVTSRGDYQSRPSRLYVMERSRINQQMQVTDTLPFGVSNMAIHNDKLYFYSTEWNNYTQSNTITYGIVDTATKKLISNSFITDGTEREITIPYGIAIHPETGDIFVTDAKNYVSSGTLYCFTPDGRKKWSVRTGDIPAHITFLYQ
;
A
#
# COMPACT_ATOMS: atom_id res chain seq x y z
N ILE A 1 -6.68 9.58 7.35
CA ILE A 1 -7.32 10.79 7.91
C ILE A 1 -7.14 11.93 6.91
N TYR A 2 -8.17 12.74 6.73
CA TYR A 2 -8.11 13.98 5.97
C TYR A 2 -8.98 15.06 6.67
N GLY A 3 -8.34 16.14 7.09
CA GLY A 3 -8.97 17.11 8.00
C GLY A 3 -9.40 16.43 9.31
N SER A 4 -10.63 16.64 9.73
CA SER A 4 -11.21 16.01 10.92
C SER A 4 -11.85 14.64 10.66
N LYS A 5 -11.72 14.07 9.46
CA LYS A 5 -12.43 12.85 9.06
C LYS A 5 -11.48 11.66 8.92
N LEU A 6 -11.89 10.52 9.48
CA LEU A 6 -11.29 9.21 9.26
C LEU A 6 -12.05 8.50 8.14
N TYR A 7 -11.36 8.08 7.10
CA TYR A 7 -11.90 7.31 5.97
C TYR A 7 -11.47 5.86 6.10
N VAL A 8 -12.42 4.95 6.23
CA VAL A 8 -12.20 3.51 6.36
C VAL A 8 -12.68 2.82 5.10
N VAL A 9 -11.74 2.28 4.32
CA VAL A 9 -12.07 1.54 3.10
C VAL A 9 -12.47 0.13 3.48
N VAL A 10 -13.75 -0.21 3.28
CA VAL A 10 -14.35 -1.51 3.64
C VAL A 10 -14.64 -2.30 2.38
N ASN A 11 -13.63 -3.05 1.94
CA ASN A 11 -13.66 -3.79 0.66
C ASN A 11 -14.88 -4.71 0.53
N CYS A 12 -15.08 -5.63 1.48
CA CYS A 12 -16.16 -6.62 1.42
C CYS A 12 -17.57 -6.00 1.52
N SER A 13 -17.69 -4.79 2.03
CA SER A 13 -18.96 -4.07 2.11
C SER A 13 -19.13 -3.04 0.99
N HIS A 14 -18.19 -2.97 0.05
CA HIS A 14 -18.26 -2.11 -1.13
C HIS A 14 -18.44 -0.63 -0.81
N LYS A 15 -17.81 -0.14 0.27
CA LYS A 15 -17.96 1.24 0.72
C LYS A 15 -16.71 1.82 1.35
N VAL A 16 -16.66 3.13 1.38
CA VAL A 16 -15.76 3.89 2.25
C VAL A 16 -16.61 4.50 3.36
N GLU A 17 -16.39 4.07 4.58
CA GLU A 17 -17.04 4.62 5.77
C GLU A 17 -16.31 5.87 6.21
N VAL A 18 -17.03 6.91 6.60
CA VAL A 18 -16.46 8.20 7.01
C VAL A 18 -16.91 8.52 8.42
N LEU A 19 -15.93 8.69 9.31
CA LEU A 19 -16.14 8.96 10.73
C LEU A 19 -15.50 10.29 11.11
N ASP A 20 -15.99 10.92 12.16
CA ASP A 20 -15.21 11.95 12.85
C ASP A 20 -13.97 11.31 13.49
N ALA A 21 -12.80 11.84 13.18
CA ALA A 21 -11.54 11.21 13.55
C ALA A 21 -11.25 11.23 15.06
N ARG A 22 -11.89 12.14 15.82
CA ARG A 22 -11.71 12.26 17.28
C ARG A 22 -12.73 11.45 18.06
N SER A 23 -14.00 11.58 17.70
CA SER A 23 -15.09 10.93 18.42
C SER A 23 -15.42 9.53 17.94
N GLY A 24 -15.00 9.17 16.70
CA GLY A 24 -15.40 7.93 16.04
C GLY A 24 -16.86 7.92 15.57
N VAL A 25 -17.58 9.03 15.74
CA VAL A 25 -18.98 9.12 15.32
C VAL A 25 -19.08 9.08 13.79
N ARG A 26 -20.03 8.29 13.29
CA ARG A 26 -20.28 8.15 11.87
C ARG A 26 -20.78 9.47 11.26
N ILE A 27 -20.11 9.91 10.19
CA ILE A 27 -20.51 11.07 9.39
C ILE A 27 -21.31 10.63 8.17
N GLY A 28 -20.86 9.56 7.48
CA GLY A 28 -21.51 9.06 6.26
C GLY A 28 -20.72 7.95 5.61
N GLN A 29 -21.09 7.62 4.39
CA GLN A 29 -20.38 6.62 3.58
C GLN A 29 -20.39 7.01 2.10
N VAL A 30 -19.50 6.39 1.34
CA VAL A 30 -19.47 6.45 -0.12
C VAL A 30 -19.47 5.02 -0.65
N ASP A 31 -20.48 4.66 -1.44
CA ASP A 31 -20.56 3.32 -2.03
C ASP A 31 -19.67 3.23 -3.26
N ILE A 32 -18.67 2.36 -3.20
CA ILE A 32 -17.70 2.10 -4.27
C ILE A 32 -17.44 0.59 -4.33
N PRO A 33 -17.78 -0.08 -5.44
CA PRO A 33 -17.66 -1.52 -5.55
C PRO A 33 -16.19 -1.95 -5.40
N ASN A 34 -15.94 -2.95 -4.55
CA ASN A 34 -14.60 -3.52 -4.31
C ASN A 34 -13.50 -2.47 -4.18
N CYS A 35 -13.74 -1.44 -3.35
CA CYS A 35 -12.77 -0.38 -3.04
C CYS A 35 -11.54 -0.93 -2.33
N ARG A 36 -10.35 -0.38 -2.62
CA ARG A 36 -9.08 -0.93 -2.14
C ARG A 36 -8.25 0.04 -1.30
N TYR A 37 -7.89 1.19 -1.86
CA TYR A 37 -7.04 2.19 -1.23
C TYR A 37 -7.60 3.58 -1.43
N VAL A 38 -7.27 4.50 -0.53
CA VAL A 38 -7.64 5.91 -0.61
C VAL A 38 -6.40 6.80 -0.54
N ARG A 39 -6.39 7.87 -1.36
CA ARG A 39 -5.43 8.97 -1.30
C ARG A 39 -6.17 10.29 -1.37
N PHE A 40 -5.57 11.33 -0.81
CA PHE A 40 -6.18 12.66 -0.75
C PHE A 40 -5.33 13.67 -1.50
N TYR A 41 -6.00 14.55 -2.22
CA TYR A 41 -5.36 15.64 -2.95
C TYR A 41 -6.34 16.77 -3.20
N ARG A 42 -5.98 18.00 -2.80
CA ARG A 42 -6.73 19.23 -3.04
C ARG A 42 -8.23 19.11 -2.72
N GLY A 43 -8.58 18.66 -1.52
CA GLY A 43 -9.98 18.56 -1.07
C GLY A 43 -10.77 17.36 -1.62
N LYS A 44 -10.13 16.47 -2.35
CA LYS A 44 -10.74 15.26 -2.91
C LYS A 44 -10.11 14.01 -2.32
N ALA A 45 -10.92 12.97 -2.18
CA ALA A 45 -10.47 11.61 -1.93
C ALA A 45 -10.49 10.81 -3.23
N TYR A 46 -9.46 10.05 -3.47
CA TYR A 46 -9.33 9.18 -4.65
C TYR A 46 -9.30 7.74 -4.17
N VAL A 47 -10.20 6.92 -4.69
CA VAL A 47 -10.37 5.53 -4.22
C VAL A 47 -10.17 4.58 -5.37
N SER A 48 -9.19 3.68 -5.26
CA SER A 48 -9.00 2.59 -6.21
C SER A 48 -10.04 1.49 -6.00
N SER A 49 -10.49 0.87 -7.08
CA SER A 49 -11.55 -0.13 -7.07
C SER A 49 -11.33 -1.16 -8.16
N TYR A 50 -11.55 -2.42 -7.85
CA TYR A 50 -11.56 -3.50 -8.84
C TYR A 50 -12.76 -3.42 -9.78
N VAL A 51 -13.82 -2.74 -9.37
CA VAL A 51 -15.12 -2.64 -10.07
C VAL A 51 -15.86 -3.99 -10.13
N GLY A 52 -15.18 -5.05 -10.60
CA GLY A 52 -15.73 -6.41 -10.64
C GLY A 52 -15.59 -7.20 -9.34
N PRO A 53 -16.09 -8.42 -9.30
CA PRO A 53 -16.02 -9.30 -8.11
C PRO A 53 -14.58 -9.72 -7.80
N VAL A 54 -14.33 -10.08 -6.53
CA VAL A 54 -13.05 -10.63 -6.07
C VAL A 54 -13.12 -12.15 -6.20
N LEU A 55 -12.89 -12.64 -7.40
CA LEU A 55 -12.80 -14.07 -7.70
C LEU A 55 -11.77 -14.28 -8.84
N ILE A 56 -11.25 -15.50 -8.93
CA ILE A 56 -10.32 -15.87 -10.00
C ILE A 56 -11.06 -15.86 -11.33
N ASP A 57 -10.73 -14.90 -12.17
CA ASP A 57 -11.32 -14.70 -13.49
C ASP A 57 -10.30 -14.05 -14.41
N PRO A 58 -9.78 -14.78 -15.42
CA PRO A 58 -8.85 -14.23 -16.39
C PRO A 58 -9.45 -13.11 -17.26
N ASP A 59 -10.77 -13.02 -17.35
CA ASP A 59 -11.52 -12.03 -18.12
C ASP A 59 -12.11 -10.92 -17.24
N ALA A 60 -11.71 -10.83 -15.97
CA ALA A 60 -12.14 -9.77 -15.05
C ALA A 60 -12.01 -8.38 -15.69
N PRO A 61 -12.96 -7.46 -15.45
CA PRO A 61 -12.95 -6.13 -16.06
C PRO A 61 -11.78 -5.29 -15.54
N LYS A 62 -11.44 -4.24 -16.31
CA LYS A 62 -10.53 -3.20 -15.83
C LYS A 62 -11.11 -2.52 -14.60
N GLY A 63 -10.22 -2.18 -13.68
CA GLY A 63 -10.56 -1.40 -12.50
C GLY A 63 -10.68 0.10 -12.79
N ALA A 64 -10.90 0.85 -11.73
CA ALA A 64 -11.05 2.31 -11.82
C ALA A 64 -10.52 3.01 -10.58
N VAL A 65 -10.32 4.32 -10.71
CA VAL A 65 -10.18 5.25 -9.61
C VAL A 65 -11.41 6.16 -9.60
N PHE A 66 -12.01 6.29 -8.41
CA PHE A 66 -13.15 7.17 -8.16
C PHE A 66 -12.67 8.42 -7.43
N GLU A 67 -13.09 9.58 -7.91
CA GLU A 67 -12.91 10.85 -7.22
C GLU A 67 -14.13 11.15 -6.37
N VAL A 68 -13.90 11.47 -5.11
CA VAL A 68 -14.94 11.76 -4.12
C VAL A 68 -14.69 13.15 -3.54
N ASP A 69 -15.71 13.98 -3.51
CA ASP A 69 -15.66 15.26 -2.81
C ASP A 69 -15.68 15.04 -1.30
N THR A 70 -14.71 15.57 -0.57
CA THR A 70 -14.56 15.31 0.87
C THR A 70 -15.57 16.05 1.75
N LEU A 71 -16.30 17.04 1.21
CA LEU A 71 -17.35 17.77 1.93
C LEU A 71 -18.70 17.09 1.76
N SER A 72 -19.12 16.88 0.52
CA SER A 72 -20.43 16.29 0.19
C SER A 72 -20.45 14.76 0.25
N LEU A 73 -19.29 14.09 0.23
CA LEU A 73 -19.11 12.65 0.10
C LEU A 73 -19.69 12.08 -1.22
N ALA A 74 -19.89 12.92 -2.21
CA ALA A 74 -20.38 12.49 -3.52
C ALA A 74 -19.23 12.03 -4.43
N VAL A 75 -19.45 10.95 -5.19
CA VAL A 75 -18.56 10.58 -6.30
C VAL A 75 -18.74 11.61 -7.42
N THR A 76 -17.67 12.29 -7.78
CA THR A 76 -17.69 13.37 -8.77
C THR A 76 -17.18 12.93 -10.15
N ARG A 77 -16.17 12.08 -10.19
CA ARG A 77 -15.57 11.57 -11.43
C ARG A 77 -15.10 10.12 -11.25
N LYS A 78 -14.94 9.42 -12.37
CA LYS A 78 -14.39 8.06 -12.44
C LYS A 78 -13.47 7.96 -13.64
N VAL A 79 -12.32 7.29 -13.48
CA VAL A 79 -11.41 6.98 -14.59
C VAL A 79 -11.04 5.50 -14.56
N SER A 80 -11.11 4.85 -15.73
CA SER A 80 -10.65 3.46 -15.89
C SER A 80 -9.12 3.41 -15.89
N VAL A 81 -8.56 2.37 -15.24
CA VAL A 81 -7.13 2.10 -15.15
C VAL A 81 -6.81 0.67 -15.60
N GLY A 82 -5.72 0.08 -15.13
CA GLY A 82 -5.43 -1.32 -15.37
C GLY A 82 -6.32 -2.27 -14.57
N TYR A 83 -5.93 -3.55 -14.55
CA TYR A 83 -6.72 -4.58 -13.89
C TYR A 83 -6.40 -4.62 -12.39
N GLN A 84 -7.46 -4.66 -11.58
CA GLN A 84 -7.39 -4.81 -10.12
C GLN A 84 -6.38 -3.84 -9.47
N PRO A 85 -6.66 -2.51 -9.56
CA PRO A 85 -5.79 -1.47 -9.04
C PRO A 85 -5.72 -1.53 -7.51
N GLU A 86 -4.51 -1.41 -7.00
CA GLU A 86 -4.16 -1.45 -5.59
C GLU A 86 -3.75 -0.05 -5.09
N GLU A 87 -2.59 0.07 -4.46
CA GLU A 87 -2.15 1.32 -3.86
C GLU A 87 -1.78 2.38 -4.89
N MET A 88 -1.96 3.64 -4.50
CA MET A 88 -1.76 4.81 -5.35
C MET A 88 -0.88 5.84 -4.65
N GLU A 89 -0.13 6.61 -5.44
CA GLU A 89 0.60 7.78 -4.96
C GLU A 89 0.50 8.96 -5.93
N ILE A 90 0.66 10.17 -5.41
CA ILE A 90 0.61 11.38 -6.21
C ILE A 90 1.99 12.04 -6.20
N VAL A 91 2.52 12.28 -7.40
CA VAL A 91 3.73 13.05 -7.64
C VAL A 91 3.37 14.22 -8.54
N ASP A 92 3.52 15.42 -8.03
CA ASP A 92 3.07 16.65 -8.65
C ASP A 92 1.56 16.59 -9.01
N ASP A 93 1.20 16.79 -10.27
CA ASP A 93 -0.18 16.74 -10.76
C ASP A 93 -0.51 15.38 -11.46
N TYR A 94 0.21 14.31 -11.11
CA TYR A 94 -0.03 12.96 -11.63
C TYR A 94 -0.22 11.96 -10.51
N MET A 95 -1.27 11.14 -10.63
CA MET A 95 -1.49 9.98 -9.78
C MET A 95 -0.96 8.73 -10.49
N TYR A 96 -0.23 7.92 -9.73
CA TYR A 96 0.31 6.63 -10.14
C TYR A 96 -0.44 5.53 -9.42
N VAL A 97 -0.94 4.55 -10.17
CA VAL A 97 -1.80 3.48 -9.64
C VAL A 97 -1.18 2.13 -9.95
N ALA A 98 -0.84 1.35 -8.95
CA ALA A 98 -0.32 -0.01 -9.11
C ALA A 98 -1.46 -0.94 -9.54
N ASN A 99 -1.31 -1.62 -10.69
CA ASN A 99 -2.30 -2.59 -11.17
C ASN A 99 -1.77 -4.01 -10.90
N SER A 100 -2.53 -4.82 -10.18
CA SER A 100 -2.10 -6.18 -9.84
C SER A 100 -2.58 -7.22 -10.85
N GLY A 101 -3.82 -7.14 -11.28
CA GLY A 101 -4.47 -8.26 -11.95
C GLY A 101 -4.38 -9.54 -11.13
N GLY A 102 -4.30 -9.44 -9.78
CA GLY A 102 -3.94 -10.54 -8.89
C GLY A 102 -4.90 -11.73 -8.94
N TYR A 103 -6.16 -11.51 -9.30
CA TYR A 103 -7.16 -12.55 -9.50
C TYR A 103 -7.35 -12.96 -10.98
N ARG A 104 -6.58 -12.38 -11.91
CA ARG A 104 -6.61 -12.74 -13.33
C ARG A 104 -5.60 -13.84 -13.70
N VAL A 105 -5.37 -14.77 -12.83
CA VAL A 105 -4.40 -15.87 -13.02
C VAL A 105 -4.70 -16.63 -14.32
N PRO A 106 -3.70 -16.87 -15.19
CA PRO A 106 -2.30 -16.46 -15.09
C PRO A 106 -1.98 -15.07 -15.68
N ASN A 107 -3.01 -14.31 -16.12
CA ASN A 107 -2.92 -13.06 -16.88
C ASN A 107 -2.80 -11.83 -15.96
N TYR A 108 -1.83 -11.83 -15.03
CA TYR A 108 -1.58 -10.69 -14.14
C TYR A 108 -1.37 -9.40 -14.92
N ASP A 109 -1.81 -8.26 -14.35
CA ASP A 109 -1.39 -6.97 -14.85
C ASP A 109 0.08 -6.70 -14.46
N ASN A 110 0.77 -5.90 -15.27
CA ASN A 110 2.18 -5.58 -15.07
C ASN A 110 2.47 -4.07 -15.14
N THR A 111 1.44 -3.25 -14.96
CA THR A 111 1.55 -1.82 -15.25
C THR A 111 1.27 -0.94 -14.03
N VAL A 112 1.86 0.25 -14.04
CA VAL A 112 1.42 1.40 -13.26
C VAL A 112 0.67 2.34 -14.19
N SER A 113 -0.62 2.60 -13.91
CA SER A 113 -1.42 3.60 -14.63
C SER A 113 -1.06 5.01 -14.16
N VAL A 114 -0.96 5.94 -15.10
CA VAL A 114 -0.70 7.36 -14.83
C VAL A 114 -1.94 8.17 -15.17
N ILE A 115 -2.50 8.86 -14.18
CA ILE A 115 -3.67 9.72 -14.30
C ILE A 115 -3.21 11.17 -14.16
N GLN A 116 -3.51 12.00 -15.13
CA GLN A 116 -3.36 13.45 -15.01
C GLN A 116 -4.51 14.00 -14.15
N MET A 117 -4.18 14.66 -13.05
CA MET A 117 -5.16 15.04 -12.03
C MET A 117 -6.11 16.16 -12.46
N VAL A 118 -5.65 17.08 -13.30
CA VAL A 118 -6.46 18.23 -13.78
C VAL A 118 -7.68 17.72 -14.56
N ASP A 119 -7.46 16.95 -15.59
CA ASP A 119 -8.51 16.40 -16.45
C ASP A 119 -9.09 15.09 -15.90
N PHE A 120 -8.43 14.49 -14.93
CA PHE A 120 -8.74 13.18 -14.36
C PHE A 120 -8.84 12.10 -15.43
N LYS A 121 -7.82 12.00 -16.27
CA LYS A 121 -7.73 11.04 -17.38
C LYS A 121 -6.47 10.21 -17.27
N GLN A 122 -6.58 8.91 -17.59
CA GLN A 122 -5.40 8.08 -17.77
C GLN A 122 -4.67 8.50 -19.05
N VAL A 123 -3.44 8.95 -18.88
CA VAL A 123 -2.61 9.45 -19.98
C VAL A 123 -1.54 8.44 -20.42
N ARG A 124 -1.20 7.48 -19.54
CA ARG A 124 -0.17 6.49 -19.82
C ARG A 124 -0.32 5.25 -18.92
N GLN A 125 0.26 4.13 -19.35
CA GLN A 125 0.59 2.95 -18.54
C GLN A 125 2.08 2.68 -18.65
N ILE A 126 2.74 2.40 -17.53
CA ILE A 126 4.17 2.13 -17.46
C ILE A 126 4.34 0.66 -17.10
N PRO A 127 4.96 -0.16 -17.96
CA PRO A 127 5.33 -1.52 -17.60
C PRO A 127 6.36 -1.50 -16.46
N VAL A 128 6.12 -2.30 -15.41
CA VAL A 128 6.98 -2.38 -14.22
C VAL A 128 7.29 -3.84 -13.90
N GLY A 129 6.32 -4.57 -13.39
CA GLY A 129 6.41 -5.96 -12.99
C GLY A 129 5.01 -6.51 -12.74
N ILE A 130 4.86 -7.82 -12.76
CA ILE A 130 3.54 -8.46 -12.61
C ILE A 130 3.01 -8.35 -11.17
N ASN A 131 1.69 -8.35 -11.02
CA ASN A 131 1.00 -8.43 -9.73
C ASN A 131 1.49 -7.35 -8.75
N LEU A 132 1.45 -6.08 -9.19
CA LEU A 132 1.88 -4.95 -8.38
C LEU A 132 0.93 -4.73 -7.20
N HIS A 133 1.47 -4.24 -6.06
CA HIS A 133 0.66 -4.08 -4.87
C HIS A 133 0.87 -2.75 -4.16
N ARG A 134 1.97 -2.62 -3.42
CA ARG A 134 2.27 -1.38 -2.68
C ARG A 134 2.96 -0.38 -3.58
N LEU A 135 2.63 0.88 -3.35
CA LEU A 135 3.25 2.00 -4.04
C LEU A 135 3.43 3.14 -3.04
N LYS A 136 4.67 3.55 -2.82
CA LYS A 136 5.05 4.61 -1.88
C LYS A 136 5.95 5.63 -2.54
N LYS A 137 5.78 6.89 -2.16
CA LYS A 137 6.63 8.00 -2.60
C LYS A 137 7.62 8.37 -1.50
N ASP A 138 8.89 8.55 -1.87
CA ASP A 138 9.89 9.14 -1.00
C ASP A 138 9.99 10.67 -1.17
N ARG A 139 10.84 11.32 -0.36
CA ARG A 139 11.01 12.78 -0.41
C ARG A 139 11.69 13.28 -1.70
N PHE A 140 12.31 12.40 -2.46
CA PHE A 140 12.92 12.72 -3.77
C PHE A 140 11.92 12.56 -4.92
N ASN A 141 10.65 12.30 -4.63
CA ASN A 141 9.61 11.97 -5.59
C ASN A 141 9.87 10.67 -6.39
N LYS A 142 10.73 9.77 -5.87
CA LYS A 142 10.81 8.42 -6.41
C LYS A 142 9.60 7.61 -5.95
N LEU A 143 9.18 6.70 -6.78
CA LEU A 143 8.12 5.74 -6.45
C LEU A 143 8.72 4.36 -6.23
N TRP A 144 8.38 3.76 -5.09
CA TRP A 144 8.76 2.42 -4.68
C TRP A 144 7.56 1.51 -4.87
N VAL A 145 7.71 0.48 -5.73
CA VAL A 145 6.58 -0.35 -6.18
C VAL A 145 6.90 -1.81 -5.89
N THR A 146 6.01 -2.49 -5.15
CA THR A 146 6.17 -3.92 -4.88
C THR A 146 5.46 -4.76 -5.92
N SER A 147 6.06 -5.89 -6.29
CA SER A 147 5.46 -6.96 -7.06
C SER A 147 5.41 -8.22 -6.21
N ARG A 148 4.27 -8.90 -6.20
CA ARG A 148 4.11 -10.21 -5.53
C ARG A 148 4.62 -11.37 -6.37
N GLY A 149 5.02 -11.11 -7.64
CA GLY A 149 5.33 -12.19 -8.57
C GLY A 149 4.10 -13.01 -8.94
N ASP A 150 4.32 -14.25 -9.35
CA ASP A 150 3.25 -15.20 -9.71
C ASP A 150 3.07 -16.33 -8.68
N TYR A 151 3.75 -16.24 -7.55
CA TYR A 151 3.80 -17.24 -6.48
C TYR A 151 4.40 -18.60 -6.92
N GLN A 152 5.05 -18.66 -8.06
CA GLN A 152 5.63 -19.89 -8.64
C GLN A 152 7.03 -19.65 -9.21
N SER A 153 7.11 -19.16 -10.43
CA SER A 153 8.35 -19.03 -11.19
C SER A 153 8.94 -17.61 -11.21
N ARG A 154 8.09 -16.61 -11.04
CA ARG A 154 8.49 -15.19 -11.03
C ARG A 154 8.45 -14.67 -9.60
N PRO A 155 9.62 -14.45 -8.98
CA PRO A 155 9.68 -14.03 -7.58
C PRO A 155 9.14 -12.61 -7.38
N SER A 156 8.73 -12.32 -6.15
CA SER A 156 8.45 -10.97 -5.69
C SER A 156 9.67 -10.06 -5.82
N ARG A 157 9.44 -8.77 -6.09
CA ARG A 157 10.48 -7.75 -6.33
C ARG A 157 10.05 -6.40 -5.79
N LEU A 158 11.05 -5.57 -5.50
CA LEU A 158 10.86 -4.15 -5.24
C LEU A 158 11.44 -3.33 -6.39
N TYR A 159 10.60 -2.56 -7.06
CA TYR A 159 10.98 -1.68 -8.17
C TYR A 159 11.09 -0.23 -7.70
N VAL A 160 12.03 0.49 -8.31
CA VAL A 160 12.17 1.94 -8.12
C VAL A 160 11.88 2.63 -9.43
N MET A 161 11.01 3.64 -9.36
CA MET A 161 10.68 4.48 -10.52
C MET A 161 11.12 5.91 -10.24
N GLU A 162 11.79 6.51 -11.20
CA GLU A 162 12.25 7.91 -11.13
C GLU A 162 11.91 8.67 -12.41
N ARG A 163 11.88 9.99 -12.32
CA ARG A 163 11.78 10.82 -13.51
C ARG A 163 13.04 10.74 -14.35
N SER A 164 12.86 10.47 -15.64
CA SER A 164 13.93 10.59 -16.62
C SER A 164 14.43 12.03 -16.68
N ARG A 165 15.73 12.21 -16.66
CA ARG A 165 16.36 13.54 -16.85
C ARG A 165 16.14 14.10 -18.26
N ILE A 166 15.88 13.23 -19.24
CA ILE A 166 15.76 13.59 -20.65
C ILE A 166 14.35 14.10 -20.97
N ASN A 167 13.32 13.32 -20.62
CA ASN A 167 11.95 13.62 -21.02
C ASN A 167 11.00 13.91 -19.84
N GLN A 168 11.55 13.97 -18.62
CA GLN A 168 10.81 14.22 -17.38
C GLN A 168 9.69 13.22 -17.08
N GLN A 169 9.68 12.09 -17.77
CA GLN A 169 8.68 11.05 -17.55
C GLN A 169 9.14 10.03 -16.50
N MET A 170 8.22 9.56 -15.69
CA MET A 170 8.46 8.49 -14.73
C MET A 170 8.76 7.18 -15.48
N GLN A 171 9.80 6.48 -15.06
CA GLN A 171 10.24 5.20 -15.61
C GLN A 171 10.86 4.32 -14.55
N VAL A 172 10.92 3.01 -14.75
CA VAL A 172 11.67 2.08 -13.87
C VAL A 172 13.16 2.33 -14.05
N THR A 173 13.86 2.54 -12.95
CA THR A 173 15.32 2.76 -12.94
C THR A 173 16.08 1.64 -12.24
N ASP A 174 15.45 0.97 -11.28
CA ASP A 174 16.07 -0.09 -10.51
C ASP A 174 15.10 -1.20 -10.17
N THR A 175 15.64 -2.39 -9.95
CA THR A 175 14.93 -3.56 -9.45
C THR A 175 15.76 -4.20 -8.35
N LEU A 176 15.22 -4.23 -7.13
CA LEU A 176 15.88 -4.85 -6.00
C LEU A 176 15.44 -6.32 -5.88
N PRO A 177 16.41 -7.25 -5.65
CA PRO A 177 16.17 -8.70 -5.79
C PRO A 177 15.56 -9.36 -4.55
N PHE A 178 14.67 -8.66 -3.85
CA PHE A 178 13.95 -9.20 -2.70
C PHE A 178 12.49 -8.76 -2.71
N GLY A 179 11.65 -9.58 -2.09
CA GLY A 179 10.23 -9.30 -1.94
C GLY A 179 9.96 -8.31 -0.82
N VAL A 180 8.85 -7.57 -0.98
CA VAL A 180 8.33 -6.65 0.02
C VAL A 180 6.82 -6.81 0.06
N SER A 181 6.28 -7.29 1.17
CA SER A 181 4.85 -7.43 1.37
C SER A 181 4.20 -6.12 1.78
N ASN A 182 4.88 -5.34 2.64
CA ASN A 182 4.46 -3.99 3.00
C ASN A 182 5.67 -3.14 3.39
N MET A 183 5.52 -1.82 3.29
CA MET A 183 6.60 -0.87 3.56
C MET A 183 6.09 0.47 4.06
N ALA A 184 6.92 1.14 4.85
CA ALA A 184 6.74 2.52 5.29
C ALA A 184 8.03 3.30 5.03
N ILE A 185 7.90 4.56 4.62
CA ILE A 185 9.06 5.44 4.38
C ILE A 185 9.04 6.56 5.43
N HIS A 186 10.18 6.72 6.09
CA HIS A 186 10.40 7.83 7.02
C HIS A 186 11.81 8.38 6.80
N ASN A 187 11.89 9.70 6.59
CA ASN A 187 13.13 10.35 6.17
C ASN A 187 13.71 9.68 4.90
N ASP A 188 14.95 9.22 4.94
CA ASP A 188 15.63 8.56 3.82
C ASP A 188 15.64 7.03 3.94
N LYS A 189 14.78 6.48 4.78
CA LYS A 189 14.72 5.05 5.03
C LYS A 189 13.37 4.47 4.66
N LEU A 190 13.40 3.41 3.86
CA LEU A 190 12.27 2.55 3.59
C LEU A 190 12.38 1.32 4.49
N TYR A 191 11.46 1.19 5.42
CA TYR A 191 11.32 0.05 6.33
C TYR A 191 10.33 -0.92 5.72
N PHE A 192 10.67 -2.19 5.70
CA PHE A 192 9.81 -3.21 5.10
C PHE A 192 9.84 -4.53 5.85
N TYR A 193 8.82 -5.32 5.60
CA TYR A 193 8.82 -6.74 5.83
C TYR A 193 8.38 -7.49 4.57
N SER A 194 8.82 -8.73 4.42
CA SER A 194 8.32 -9.70 3.46
C SER A 194 7.79 -10.91 4.19
N THR A 195 6.66 -11.43 3.72
CA THR A 195 6.08 -12.69 4.17
C THR A 195 5.88 -13.55 2.93
N GLU A 196 6.69 -14.57 2.78
CA GLU A 196 6.70 -15.44 1.62
C GLU A 196 6.45 -16.88 2.04
N TRP A 197 5.48 -17.54 1.40
CA TRP A 197 5.20 -18.93 1.65
C TRP A 197 6.32 -19.84 1.13
N ASN A 198 6.83 -20.69 1.99
CA ASN A 198 7.85 -21.67 1.63
C ASN A 198 7.22 -23.07 1.54
N ASN A 199 7.16 -23.61 0.33
CA ASN A 199 6.55 -24.91 0.06
C ASN A 199 7.31 -26.10 0.69
N TYR A 200 8.60 -25.96 0.99
CA TYR A 200 9.39 -27.02 1.62
C TYR A 200 9.12 -27.11 3.12
N THR A 201 9.06 -25.97 3.80
CA THR A 201 8.84 -25.92 5.24
C THR A 201 7.37 -25.84 5.62
N GLN A 202 6.46 -25.65 4.65
CA GLN A 202 5.02 -25.44 4.85
C GLN A 202 4.74 -24.30 5.84
N SER A 203 5.53 -23.23 5.75
CA SER A 203 5.48 -22.08 6.63
C SER A 203 5.85 -20.80 5.91
N ASN A 204 5.54 -19.66 6.51
CA ASN A 204 5.97 -18.37 5.99
C ASN A 204 7.44 -18.10 6.37
N THR A 205 8.23 -17.72 5.39
CA THR A 205 9.53 -17.08 5.62
C THR A 205 9.29 -15.59 5.78
N ILE A 206 9.65 -15.04 6.95
CA ILE A 206 9.50 -13.62 7.26
C ILE A 206 10.88 -12.99 7.25
N THR A 207 11.00 -11.90 6.50
CA THR A 207 12.19 -11.06 6.47
C THR A 207 11.83 -9.62 6.76
N TYR A 208 12.73 -8.91 7.39
CA TYR A 208 12.64 -7.49 7.65
C TYR A 208 13.81 -6.78 6.98
N GLY A 209 13.71 -5.48 6.78
CA GLY A 209 14.85 -4.74 6.28
C GLY A 209 14.64 -3.24 6.24
N ILE A 210 15.76 -2.54 6.04
CA ILE A 210 15.82 -1.10 5.82
C ILE A 210 16.58 -0.84 4.53
N VAL A 211 15.98 -0.09 3.62
CA VAL A 211 16.64 0.40 2.41
C VAL A 211 16.86 1.91 2.57
N ASP A 212 18.06 2.37 2.25
CA ASP A 212 18.34 3.79 2.08
C ASP A 212 17.75 4.27 0.75
N THR A 213 16.82 5.23 0.79
CA THR A 213 16.09 5.67 -0.40
C THR A 213 16.93 6.54 -1.33
N ALA A 214 17.97 7.21 -0.83
CA ALA A 214 18.85 8.01 -1.66
C ALA A 214 19.78 7.12 -2.51
N THR A 215 20.37 6.10 -1.89
CA THR A 215 21.35 5.19 -2.53
C THR A 215 20.72 3.92 -3.10
N LYS A 216 19.46 3.61 -2.75
CA LYS A 216 18.72 2.40 -3.12
C LYS A 216 19.37 1.10 -2.61
N LYS A 217 20.14 1.18 -1.54
CA LYS A 217 20.87 0.03 -0.97
C LYS A 217 20.17 -0.48 0.28
N LEU A 218 20.13 -1.80 0.44
CA LEU A 218 19.77 -2.43 1.71
C LEU A 218 20.86 -2.10 2.73
N ILE A 219 20.49 -1.45 3.83
CA ILE A 219 21.40 -1.02 4.89
C ILE A 219 21.23 -1.79 6.19
N SER A 220 20.13 -2.53 6.34
CA SER A 220 19.89 -3.45 7.45
C SER A 220 18.96 -4.59 7.04
N ASN A 221 19.20 -5.77 7.58
CA ASN A 221 18.35 -6.96 7.42
C ASN A 221 17.25 -7.06 8.48
N SER A 222 17.16 -6.10 9.39
CA SER A 222 16.06 -5.96 10.33
C SER A 222 16.00 -4.52 10.86
N PHE A 223 14.81 -4.07 11.19
CA PHE A 223 14.59 -2.85 11.97
C PHE A 223 14.17 -3.17 13.42
N ILE A 224 13.97 -4.44 13.78
CA ILE A 224 13.74 -4.91 15.15
C ILE A 224 15.09 -5.40 15.68
N THR A 225 15.50 -4.91 16.86
CA THR A 225 16.88 -5.10 17.37
C THR A 225 16.97 -5.85 18.70
N ASP A 226 15.84 -6.21 19.30
CA ASP A 226 15.76 -6.82 20.64
C ASP A 226 15.23 -8.26 20.65
N GLY A 227 15.03 -8.84 19.46
CA GLY A 227 14.53 -10.22 19.32
C GLY A 227 13.00 -10.36 19.31
N THR A 228 12.25 -9.26 19.42
CA THR A 228 10.76 -9.26 19.42
C THR A 228 10.20 -9.76 18.09
N GLU A 229 10.95 -9.77 17.00
CA GLU A 229 10.51 -10.33 15.71
C GLU A 229 10.07 -11.80 15.83
N ARG A 230 10.56 -12.53 16.82
CA ARG A 230 10.18 -13.92 17.09
C ARG A 230 8.77 -14.06 17.69
N GLU A 231 8.24 -12.99 18.26
CA GLU A 231 6.87 -12.93 18.79
C GLU A 231 5.84 -12.67 17.68
N ILE A 232 6.27 -12.14 16.53
CA ILE A 232 5.42 -11.76 15.41
C ILE A 232 5.27 -12.95 14.46
N THR A 233 4.05 -13.48 14.37
CA THR A 233 3.76 -14.67 13.56
C THR A 233 3.54 -14.33 12.09
N ILE A 234 2.73 -13.29 11.80
CA ILE A 234 2.45 -12.82 10.44
C ILE A 234 2.38 -11.28 10.47
N PRO A 235 3.49 -10.57 10.16
CA PRO A 235 3.45 -9.13 10.06
C PRO A 235 2.51 -8.72 8.92
N TYR A 236 1.61 -7.77 9.19
CA TYR A 236 0.54 -7.42 8.26
C TYR A 236 0.42 -5.93 7.95
N GLY A 237 0.63 -5.06 8.93
CA GLY A 237 0.70 -3.62 8.77
C GLY A 237 2.02 -3.07 9.28
N ILE A 238 2.50 -1.99 8.66
CA ILE A 238 3.65 -1.22 9.11
C ILE A 238 3.38 0.26 8.94
N ALA A 239 3.71 1.06 9.95
CA ALA A 239 3.71 2.52 9.89
C ALA A 239 4.82 3.08 10.76
N ILE A 240 5.23 4.31 10.47
CA ILE A 240 6.22 5.02 11.28
C ILE A 240 5.62 6.36 11.68
N HIS A 241 5.68 6.69 12.96
CA HIS A 241 5.20 7.97 13.45
C HIS A 241 6.07 9.09 12.87
N PRO A 242 5.48 10.06 12.16
CA PRO A 242 6.27 11.02 11.38
C PRO A 242 7.12 11.97 12.23
N GLU A 243 6.74 12.22 13.48
CA GLU A 243 7.49 13.12 14.39
C GLU A 243 8.50 12.35 15.25
N THR A 244 8.07 11.24 15.88
CA THR A 244 8.92 10.50 16.83
C THR A 244 9.80 9.46 16.16
N GLY A 245 9.46 9.00 14.95
CA GLY A 245 10.11 7.89 14.27
C GLY A 245 9.80 6.52 14.88
N ASP A 246 8.88 6.45 15.87
CA ASP A 246 8.45 5.16 16.43
C ASP A 246 7.86 4.27 15.34
N ILE A 247 8.24 2.99 15.37
CA ILE A 247 7.85 2.01 14.36
C ILE A 247 6.69 1.18 14.89
N PHE A 248 5.64 1.07 14.10
CA PHE A 248 4.45 0.30 14.42
C PHE A 248 4.33 -0.88 13.46
N VAL A 249 4.17 -2.09 14.02
CA VAL A 249 3.95 -3.32 13.25
C VAL A 249 2.74 -4.05 13.82
N THR A 250 1.85 -4.48 12.94
CA THR A 250 0.74 -5.35 13.35
C THR A 250 1.03 -6.80 13.02
N ASP A 251 0.59 -7.71 13.87
CA ASP A 251 0.63 -9.15 13.69
C ASP A 251 -0.79 -9.68 13.47
N ALA A 252 -1.06 -10.26 12.32
CA ALA A 252 -2.34 -10.91 11.99
C ALA A 252 -2.43 -12.36 12.49
N LYS A 253 -1.37 -12.89 13.08
CA LYS A 253 -1.25 -14.25 13.60
C LYS A 253 -1.66 -15.32 12.59
N ASN A 254 -2.86 -15.83 12.68
CA ASN A 254 -3.41 -16.90 11.82
C ASN A 254 -4.61 -16.42 10.98
N TYR A 255 -4.83 -15.12 10.88
CA TYR A 255 -5.96 -14.48 10.18
C TYR A 255 -7.36 -14.78 10.77
N VAL A 256 -7.44 -15.41 11.92
CA VAL A 256 -8.70 -15.81 12.58
C VAL A 256 -8.77 -15.27 14.01
N SER A 257 -7.65 -15.31 14.72
CA SER A 257 -7.57 -14.81 16.10
C SER A 257 -7.20 -13.34 16.13
N SER A 258 -7.60 -12.68 17.22
CA SER A 258 -7.25 -11.27 17.45
C SER A 258 -5.76 -11.04 17.33
N GLY A 259 -5.41 -10.00 16.59
CA GLY A 259 -4.05 -9.61 16.30
C GLY A 259 -3.37 -8.87 17.45
N THR A 260 -2.18 -8.38 17.17
CA THR A 260 -1.39 -7.58 18.10
C THR A 260 -0.79 -6.38 17.36
N LEU A 261 -0.83 -5.22 17.99
CA LEU A 261 -0.06 -4.05 17.56
C LEU A 261 1.17 -3.93 18.44
N TYR A 262 2.34 -3.87 17.82
CA TYR A 262 3.62 -3.60 18.46
C TYR A 262 4.08 -2.18 18.16
N CYS A 263 4.64 -1.52 19.15
CA CYS A 263 5.33 -0.24 19.02
C CYS A 263 6.79 -0.41 19.41
N PHE A 264 7.68 0.04 18.52
CA PHE A 264 9.13 0.04 18.74
C PHE A 264 9.66 1.46 18.71
N THR A 265 10.76 1.67 19.41
CA THR A 265 11.57 2.90 19.31
C THR A 265 12.17 3.03 17.90
N PRO A 266 12.68 4.21 17.50
CA PRO A 266 13.35 4.37 16.19
C PRO A 266 14.59 3.48 16.01
N ASP A 267 15.21 3.02 17.09
CA ASP A 267 16.34 2.06 17.11
C ASP A 267 15.87 0.59 17.17
N GLY A 268 14.57 0.33 17.11
CA GLY A 268 14.00 -1.01 16.94
C GLY A 268 13.78 -1.80 18.22
N ARG A 269 13.71 -1.16 19.40
CA ARG A 269 13.41 -1.83 20.66
C ARG A 269 11.92 -1.70 21.00
N LYS A 270 11.30 -2.79 21.43
CA LYS A 270 9.90 -2.82 21.84
C LYS A 270 9.62 -1.86 22.99
N LYS A 271 8.70 -0.94 22.78
CA LYS A 271 8.16 -0.04 23.80
C LYS A 271 6.98 -0.67 24.51
N TRP A 272 6.05 -1.19 23.74
CA TRP A 272 4.84 -1.84 24.23
C TRP A 272 4.18 -2.66 23.11
N SER A 273 3.20 -3.46 23.48
CA SER A 273 2.28 -4.13 22.57
C SER A 273 0.88 -4.14 23.16
N VAL A 274 -0.13 -4.21 22.27
CA VAL A 274 -1.54 -4.26 22.65
C VAL A 274 -2.31 -5.18 21.71
N ARG A 275 -3.30 -5.88 22.28
CA ARG A 275 -4.23 -6.70 21.50
C ARG A 275 -5.12 -5.83 20.61
N THR A 276 -5.34 -6.26 19.37
CA THR A 276 -6.23 -5.60 18.41
C THR A 276 -7.41 -6.51 18.04
N GLY A 277 -8.26 -6.05 17.13
CA GLY A 277 -9.18 -6.90 16.40
C GLY A 277 -8.45 -7.87 15.46
N ASP A 278 -9.20 -8.62 14.68
CA ASP A 278 -8.65 -9.59 13.74
C ASP A 278 -8.05 -8.89 12.51
N ILE A 279 -6.97 -9.44 11.97
CA ILE A 279 -6.29 -8.98 10.74
C ILE A 279 -6.02 -7.45 10.73
N PRO A 280 -5.31 -6.90 11.73
CA PRO A 280 -5.01 -5.47 11.78
C PRO A 280 -4.05 -5.09 10.65
N ALA A 281 -4.51 -4.28 9.69
CA ALA A 281 -3.79 -4.04 8.43
C ALA A 281 -3.20 -2.63 8.29
N HIS A 282 -3.97 -1.61 8.66
CA HIS A 282 -3.62 -0.22 8.40
C HIS A 282 -3.59 0.61 9.67
N ILE A 283 -2.62 1.52 9.72
CA ILE A 283 -2.39 2.42 10.84
C ILE A 283 -2.40 3.85 10.31
N THR A 284 -3.09 4.73 10.99
CA THR A 284 -3.05 6.17 10.72
C THR A 284 -2.93 6.93 12.03
N PHE A 285 -2.30 8.09 11.98
CA PHE A 285 -2.06 8.93 13.15
C PHE A 285 -3.00 10.13 13.14
N LEU A 286 -3.59 10.42 14.28
CA LEU A 286 -4.36 11.63 14.51
C LEU A 286 -3.52 12.58 15.37
N TYR A 287 -3.23 13.74 14.83
CA TYR A 287 -2.53 14.81 15.55
C TYR A 287 -3.54 15.65 16.35
N GLN A 288 -3.17 15.95 17.59
CA GLN A 288 -3.97 16.81 18.48
C GLN A 288 -3.65 18.28 18.25
#